data_aa92ae52b5d576879191a0b04f902e4a
#
_entry.id   aa92ae52b5d576879191a0b04f902e4a
#
_cell.length_a   1.000
_cell.length_b   1.000
_cell.length_c   1.000
_cell.angle_alpha   90.00
_cell.angle_beta   90.00
_cell.angle_gamma   90.00
#
_symmetry.space_group_name_H-M   'P 1'
#
loop_
_entity.id
_entity.type
_entity.pdbx_description
1 polymer ?
#
loop_
_entity_poly.entity_id
_entity_poly.type
_entity_poly.pdbx_seq_one_letter_code
_entity_poly.pdbx_strand_id
1 'polypeptide(L)'
;MIKVLHTGDIHLDSPFSGLSPDRAELRRAELRSAFTSMMTYARTGDIDIVLVTGDLFESRYITRETAELVTGEFSRVGCPVIVSPGNHDPYTHGSIWEKIKMPDNVKVFSSDVLQCFSFPELNTDVYGYAFVSGEMTSVPLASASVADRGRINLICAHADMTSPLSHSAPLSKDVLASFGADYAALGHIHNADNYRGEAGSCSYAYCGCLVGRSFDECGDKGALVV
;
A
#
# COMPACT_ATOMS: atom_id res chain seq x y z
N MET A 1 14.68 -11.26 -12.73
CA MET A 1 13.84 -11.46 -11.50
C MET A 1 14.02 -10.20 -10.71
N ILE A 2 12.95 -9.63 -10.18
CA ILE A 2 12.98 -8.46 -9.31
C ILE A 2 12.56 -8.88 -7.89
N LYS A 3 12.99 -8.14 -6.89
CA LYS A 3 12.62 -8.33 -5.50
C LYS A 3 11.73 -7.17 -5.04
N VAL A 4 10.51 -7.47 -4.66
CA VAL A 4 9.48 -6.49 -4.29
C VAL A 4 9.28 -6.49 -2.77
N LEU A 5 9.33 -5.33 -2.12
CA LEU A 5 8.83 -5.16 -0.77
C LEU A 5 7.38 -4.67 -0.85
N HIS A 6 6.45 -5.48 -0.35
CA HIS A 6 5.02 -5.19 -0.32
C HIS A 6 4.59 -4.88 1.12
N THR A 7 4.07 -3.69 1.34
CA THR A 7 3.57 -3.19 2.63
C THR A 7 2.32 -2.33 2.45
N GLY A 8 1.57 -2.14 3.52
CA GLY A 8 0.37 -1.29 3.57
C GLY A 8 -0.19 -1.24 4.99
N ASP A 9 -1.35 -0.63 5.17
CA ASP A 9 -2.11 -0.60 6.42
C ASP A 9 -1.24 -0.21 7.64
N ILE A 10 -0.36 0.79 7.44
CA ILE A 10 0.60 1.23 8.45
C ILE A 10 -0.05 2.17 9.46
N HIS A 11 -0.98 3.02 8.96
CA HIS A 11 -1.76 3.97 9.74
C HIS A 11 -0.92 4.84 10.69
N LEU A 12 0.13 5.44 10.16
CA LEU A 12 0.95 6.38 10.93
C LEU A 12 0.08 7.49 11.52
N ASP A 13 0.39 7.87 12.75
CA ASP A 13 -0.38 8.81 13.57
C ASP A 13 -1.79 8.34 13.94
N SER A 14 -2.05 7.03 14.01
CA SER A 14 -3.28 6.50 14.62
C SER A 14 -3.53 7.12 15.99
N PRO A 15 -4.77 7.54 16.30
CA PRO A 15 -5.08 8.27 17.54
C PRO A 15 -4.99 7.43 18.79
N PHE A 16 -5.17 6.09 18.70
CA PHE A 16 -5.24 5.18 19.85
C PHE A 16 -6.15 5.70 20.96
N SER A 17 -7.35 6.17 20.58
CA SER A 17 -8.29 6.88 21.46
C SER A 17 -8.75 6.08 22.70
N GLY A 18 -8.58 4.75 22.69
CA GLY A 18 -8.86 3.89 23.85
C GLY A 18 -7.73 3.82 24.90
N LEU A 19 -6.59 4.49 24.66
CA LEU A 19 -5.44 4.51 25.55
C LEU A 19 -5.28 5.87 26.24
N SER A 20 -4.55 5.88 27.38
CA SER A 20 -4.10 7.15 27.96
C SER A 20 -3.15 7.89 27.01
N PRO A 21 -3.04 9.24 27.09
CA PRO A 21 -2.20 10.02 26.21
C PRO A 21 -0.76 9.49 26.09
N ASP A 22 -0.13 9.16 27.22
CA ASP A 22 1.24 8.65 27.25
C ASP A 22 1.39 7.30 26.53
N ARG A 23 0.40 6.40 26.74
CA ARG A 23 0.38 5.10 26.05
C ARG A 23 0.08 5.23 24.57
N ALA A 24 -0.81 6.14 24.18
CA ALA A 24 -1.09 6.43 22.79
C ALA A 24 0.17 6.96 22.08
N GLU A 25 0.94 7.85 22.72
CA GLU A 25 2.19 8.35 22.15
C GLU A 25 3.26 7.24 22.01
N LEU A 26 3.37 6.39 23.01
CA LEU A 26 4.25 5.21 22.92
C LEU A 26 3.90 4.33 21.72
N ARG A 27 2.61 4.05 21.49
CA ARG A 27 2.14 3.26 20.34
C ARG A 27 2.43 3.96 19.00
N ARG A 28 2.28 5.29 18.90
CA ARG A 28 2.67 6.04 17.70
C ARG A 28 4.18 5.98 17.45
N ALA A 29 4.99 6.07 18.50
CA ALA A 29 6.43 5.93 18.39
C ALA A 29 6.84 4.52 17.91
N GLU A 30 6.16 3.47 18.37
CA GLU A 30 6.37 2.10 17.87
C GLU A 30 6.04 1.96 16.38
N LEU A 31 4.94 2.55 15.89
CA LEU A 31 4.60 2.57 14.47
C LEU A 31 5.67 3.26 13.63
N ARG A 32 6.14 4.45 14.07
CA ARG A 32 7.22 5.19 13.40
C ARG A 32 8.53 4.39 13.39
N SER A 33 8.85 3.73 14.49
CA SER A 33 10.05 2.89 14.59
C SER A 33 9.98 1.67 13.69
N ALA A 34 8.84 0.98 13.63
CA ALA A 34 8.62 -0.15 12.75
C ALA A 34 8.73 0.27 11.27
N PHE A 35 8.12 1.40 10.90
CA PHE A 35 8.24 1.97 9.56
C PHE A 35 9.70 2.25 9.19
N THR A 36 10.46 2.93 10.05
CA THR A 36 11.88 3.21 9.83
C THR A 36 12.71 1.92 9.70
N SER A 37 12.43 0.92 10.51
CA SER A 37 13.10 -0.38 10.46
C SER A 37 12.82 -1.10 9.13
N MET A 38 11.58 -1.09 8.66
CA MET A 38 11.18 -1.65 7.38
C MET A 38 11.84 -0.92 6.21
N MET A 39 11.90 0.42 6.21
CA MET A 39 12.60 1.20 5.18
C MET A 39 14.12 0.98 5.22
N THR A 40 14.68 0.75 6.40
CA THR A 40 16.09 0.34 6.53
C THR A 40 16.32 -1.02 5.87
N TYR A 41 15.43 -1.98 6.08
CA TYR A 41 15.48 -3.27 5.38
C TYR A 41 15.35 -3.09 3.85
N ALA A 42 14.43 -2.26 3.38
CA ALA A 42 14.29 -1.97 1.95
C ALA A 42 15.60 -1.46 1.33
N ARG A 43 16.32 -0.59 2.05
CA ARG A 43 17.59 -0.02 1.61
C ARG A 43 18.76 -1.01 1.60
N THR A 44 18.78 -1.99 2.52
CA THR A 44 19.90 -2.91 2.73
C THR A 44 19.65 -4.32 2.19
N GLY A 45 18.41 -4.64 1.83
CA GLY A 45 17.96 -5.98 1.44
C GLY A 45 17.91 -6.26 -0.06
N ASP A 46 18.57 -5.44 -0.89
CA ASP A 46 18.54 -5.54 -2.36
C ASP A 46 17.11 -5.54 -2.91
N ILE A 47 16.27 -4.64 -2.42
CA ILE A 47 14.90 -4.44 -2.90
C ILE A 47 14.93 -3.59 -4.17
N ASP A 48 14.32 -4.09 -5.24
CA ASP A 48 14.24 -3.40 -6.53
C ASP A 48 13.07 -2.40 -6.59
N ILE A 49 11.98 -2.67 -5.85
CA ILE A 49 10.79 -1.83 -5.83
C ILE A 49 10.02 -2.00 -4.51
N VAL A 50 9.47 -0.90 -3.99
CA VAL A 50 8.60 -0.90 -2.81
C VAL A 50 7.17 -0.58 -3.24
N LEU A 51 6.21 -1.42 -2.86
CA LEU A 51 4.77 -1.19 -3.06
C LEU A 51 4.10 -0.90 -1.72
N VAL A 52 3.47 0.26 -1.61
CA VAL A 52 2.70 0.70 -0.44
C VAL A 52 1.23 0.69 -0.82
N THR A 53 0.50 -0.30 -0.31
CA THR A 53 -0.85 -0.64 -0.74
C THR A 53 -1.95 0.06 0.06
N GLY A 54 -1.75 1.32 0.39
CA GLY A 54 -2.72 2.20 1.02
C GLY A 54 -2.65 2.25 2.54
N ASP A 55 -3.43 3.15 3.09
CA ASP A 55 -3.55 3.40 4.51
C ASP A 55 -2.17 3.57 5.20
N LEU A 56 -1.30 4.34 4.53
CA LEU A 56 0.00 4.73 5.10
C LEU A 56 -0.20 5.67 6.29
N PHE A 57 -1.21 6.56 6.18
CA PHE A 57 -1.49 7.57 7.17
C PHE A 57 -2.90 7.45 7.76
N GLU A 58 -3.05 7.92 8.98
CA GLU A 58 -4.36 8.29 9.51
C GLU A 58 -4.57 9.79 9.25
N SER A 59 -5.11 10.13 8.06
CA SER A 59 -5.08 11.47 7.46
C SER A 59 -5.55 12.61 8.35
N ARG A 60 -6.50 12.32 9.27
CA ARG A 60 -7.05 13.35 10.18
C ARG A 60 -6.08 13.76 11.28
N TYR A 61 -5.07 12.94 11.55
CA TYR A 61 -4.17 13.08 12.70
C TYR A 61 -2.72 13.28 12.33
N ILE A 62 -2.40 13.21 11.02
CA ILE A 62 -1.02 13.27 10.55
C ILE A 62 -0.33 14.55 11.00
N THR A 63 0.86 14.37 11.57
CA THR A 63 1.73 15.46 12.01
C THR A 63 2.76 15.81 10.93
N ARG A 64 3.28 17.02 11.00
CA ARG A 64 4.38 17.44 10.13
C ARG A 64 5.62 16.56 10.34
N GLU A 65 5.90 16.18 11.58
CA GLU A 65 7.03 15.31 11.93
C GLU A 65 6.93 13.96 11.22
N THR A 66 5.74 13.32 11.24
CA THR A 66 5.52 12.06 10.56
C THR A 66 5.62 12.20 9.04
N ALA A 67 5.13 13.29 8.48
CA ALA A 67 5.27 13.59 7.06
C ALA A 67 6.75 13.74 6.64
N GLU A 68 7.54 14.46 7.42
CA GLU A 68 8.99 14.62 7.22
C GLU A 68 9.75 13.30 7.41
N LEU A 69 9.35 12.47 8.37
CA LEU A 69 9.90 11.13 8.56
C LEU A 69 9.68 10.27 7.30
N VAL A 70 8.44 10.19 6.81
CA VAL A 70 8.08 9.35 5.65
C VAL A 70 8.83 9.80 4.40
N THR A 71 8.83 11.10 4.08
CA THR A 71 9.55 11.62 2.91
C THR A 71 11.05 11.40 3.03
N GLY A 72 11.60 11.55 4.23
CA GLY A 72 13.01 11.30 4.51
C GLY A 72 13.40 9.83 4.33
N GLU A 73 12.60 8.90 4.84
CA GLU A 73 12.87 7.47 4.67
C GLU A 73 12.71 7.03 3.21
N PHE A 74 11.65 7.46 2.52
CA PHE A 74 11.46 7.16 1.10
C PHE A 74 12.62 7.67 0.22
N SER A 75 13.15 8.88 0.51
CA SER A 75 14.27 9.42 -0.25
C SER A 75 15.57 8.60 -0.10
N ARG A 76 15.72 7.86 1.00
CA ARG A 76 16.92 7.07 1.31
C ARG A 76 16.88 5.66 0.74
N VAL A 77 15.72 5.17 0.32
CA VAL A 77 15.55 3.77 -0.12
C VAL A 77 16.34 3.46 -1.38
N GLY A 78 16.49 4.42 -2.29
CA GLY A 78 17.31 4.27 -3.49
C GLY A 78 16.66 3.48 -4.64
N CYS A 79 15.49 2.88 -4.43
CA CYS A 79 14.66 2.24 -5.44
C CYS A 79 13.32 2.95 -5.60
N PRO A 80 12.54 2.66 -6.67
CA PRO A 80 11.19 3.18 -6.82
C PRO A 80 10.28 2.78 -5.65
N VAL A 81 9.50 3.74 -5.15
CA VAL A 81 8.42 3.53 -4.16
C VAL A 81 7.10 3.91 -4.81
N ILE A 82 6.18 2.97 -4.90
CA ILE A 82 4.86 3.18 -5.49
C ILE A 82 3.81 3.13 -4.39
N VAL A 83 2.96 4.15 -4.33
CA VAL A 83 1.93 4.29 -3.30
C VAL A 83 0.56 4.32 -3.96
N SER A 84 -0.35 3.48 -3.47
CA SER A 84 -1.77 3.51 -3.79
C SER A 84 -2.51 4.01 -2.55
N PRO A 85 -2.95 5.27 -2.47
CA PRO A 85 -3.71 5.78 -1.34
C PRO A 85 -4.96 4.96 -1.03
N GLY A 86 -5.20 4.68 0.26
CA GLY A 86 -6.34 3.90 0.74
C GLY A 86 -7.51 4.77 1.23
N ASN A 87 -8.45 4.15 1.93
CA ASN A 87 -9.65 4.85 2.41
C ASN A 87 -9.40 5.72 3.64
N HIS A 88 -8.34 5.47 4.43
CA HIS A 88 -7.94 6.32 5.55
C HIS A 88 -7.04 7.49 5.12
N ASP A 89 -6.40 7.41 3.97
CA ASP A 89 -5.54 8.44 3.41
C ASP A 89 -5.83 8.76 1.94
N PRO A 90 -7.10 9.01 1.57
CA PRO A 90 -7.49 9.19 0.17
C PRO A 90 -6.81 10.40 -0.47
N TYR A 91 -6.54 10.30 -1.78
CA TYR A 91 -6.01 11.41 -2.57
C TYR A 91 -7.13 12.40 -2.89
N THR A 92 -7.33 13.35 -2.01
CA THR A 92 -8.36 14.40 -2.15
C THR A 92 -7.71 15.78 -2.19
N HIS A 93 -8.48 16.76 -2.66
CA HIS A 93 -8.02 18.15 -2.62
C HIS A 93 -7.69 18.58 -1.17
N GLY A 94 -6.47 19.11 -0.98
CA GLY A 94 -5.95 19.51 0.31
C GLY A 94 -5.53 18.33 1.22
N SER A 95 -5.49 17.12 0.69
CA SER A 95 -4.95 15.96 1.41
C SER A 95 -3.44 16.09 1.65
N ILE A 96 -2.92 15.17 2.46
CA ILE A 96 -1.48 15.10 2.73
C ILE A 96 -0.68 14.85 1.44
N TRP A 97 -1.23 14.09 0.49
CA TRP A 97 -0.61 13.77 -0.78
C TRP A 97 -0.34 14.99 -1.67
N GLU A 98 -1.19 16.02 -1.61
CA GLU A 98 -0.96 17.29 -2.30
C GLU A 98 -0.01 18.22 -1.53
N LYS A 99 -0.01 18.14 -0.20
CA LYS A 99 0.76 19.04 0.67
C LYS A 99 2.21 18.64 0.81
N ILE A 100 2.51 17.35 0.76
CA ILE A 100 3.87 16.82 0.88
C ILE A 100 4.51 16.76 -0.51
N LYS A 101 5.71 17.36 -0.62
CA LYS A 101 6.54 17.13 -1.78
C LYS A 101 7.24 15.77 -1.64
N MET A 102 6.75 14.78 -2.35
CA MET A 102 7.37 13.46 -2.39
C MET A 102 8.73 13.52 -3.12
N PRO A 103 9.70 12.67 -2.72
CA PRO A 103 10.97 12.49 -3.44
C PRO A 103 10.75 11.97 -4.88
N ASP A 104 11.73 12.18 -5.75
CA ASP A 104 11.60 11.85 -7.18
C ASP A 104 11.42 10.34 -7.46
N ASN A 105 11.94 9.48 -6.56
CA ASN A 105 11.77 8.03 -6.62
C ASN A 105 10.38 7.55 -6.16
N VAL A 106 9.52 8.44 -5.65
CA VAL A 106 8.17 8.09 -5.19
C VAL A 106 7.14 8.42 -6.26
N LYS A 107 6.30 7.45 -6.58
CA LYS A 107 5.13 7.61 -7.45
C LYS A 107 3.87 7.32 -6.66
N VAL A 108 2.94 8.25 -6.64
CA VAL A 108 1.65 8.12 -5.94
C VAL A 108 0.54 8.09 -6.99
N PHE A 109 -0.31 7.08 -6.95
CA PHE A 109 -1.54 7.09 -7.72
C PHE A 109 -2.44 8.22 -7.19
N SER A 110 -3.08 8.94 -8.09
CA SER A 110 -3.78 10.19 -7.73
C SER A 110 -5.22 10.26 -8.22
N SER A 111 -5.73 9.16 -8.77
CA SER A 111 -7.08 9.08 -9.34
C SER A 111 -7.70 7.72 -9.10
N ASP A 112 -9.04 7.68 -9.08
CA ASP A 112 -9.86 6.47 -9.06
C ASP A 112 -9.93 5.72 -10.40
N VAL A 113 -9.33 6.28 -11.47
CA VAL A 113 -9.12 5.56 -12.72
C VAL A 113 -7.79 4.80 -12.70
N LEU A 114 -7.71 3.74 -13.50
CA LEU A 114 -6.49 2.95 -13.61
C LEU A 114 -5.33 3.78 -14.16
N GLN A 115 -4.23 3.76 -13.43
CA GLN A 115 -2.96 4.38 -13.83
C GLN A 115 -1.89 3.29 -13.94
N CYS A 116 -0.82 3.59 -14.68
CA CYS A 116 0.33 2.70 -14.83
C CYS A 116 1.62 3.51 -14.71
N PHE A 117 2.54 3.04 -13.88
CA PHE A 117 3.92 3.54 -13.82
C PHE A 117 4.85 2.49 -14.41
N SER A 118 5.61 2.88 -15.43
CA SER A 118 6.53 2.01 -16.17
C SER A 118 7.96 2.22 -15.69
N PHE A 119 8.65 1.11 -15.44
CA PHE A 119 10.07 1.05 -15.02
C PHE A 119 10.84 0.19 -16.03
N PRO A 120 11.30 0.80 -17.14
CA PRO A 120 11.98 0.06 -18.22
C PRO A 120 13.24 -0.65 -17.74
N GLU A 121 13.98 -0.05 -16.81
CA GLU A 121 15.22 -0.59 -16.22
C GLU A 121 14.99 -1.88 -15.42
N LEU A 122 13.77 -2.07 -14.89
CA LEU A 122 13.34 -3.28 -14.19
C LEU A 122 12.51 -4.22 -15.07
N ASN A 123 12.26 -3.85 -16.33
CA ASN A 123 11.30 -4.52 -17.22
C ASN A 123 9.92 -4.70 -16.56
N THR A 124 9.46 -3.69 -15.80
CA THR A 124 8.29 -3.80 -14.92
C THR A 124 7.31 -2.65 -15.15
N ASP A 125 6.02 -2.99 -15.14
CA ASP A 125 4.91 -2.04 -15.12
C ASP A 125 4.08 -2.24 -13.84
N VAL A 126 3.76 -1.15 -13.15
CA VAL A 126 2.95 -1.17 -11.92
C VAL A 126 1.64 -0.45 -12.17
N TYR A 127 0.57 -1.17 -12.07
CA TYR A 127 -0.81 -0.70 -12.22
C TYR A 127 -1.44 -0.46 -10.86
N GLY A 128 -2.25 0.58 -10.78
CA GLY A 128 -2.97 0.90 -9.56
C GLY A 128 -3.90 2.10 -9.72
N TYR A 129 -4.48 2.50 -8.63
CA TYR A 129 -5.41 3.62 -8.51
C TYR A 129 -5.32 4.20 -7.10
N ALA A 130 -6.03 5.29 -6.85
CA ALA A 130 -6.15 5.88 -5.52
C ALA A 130 -7.61 5.90 -5.07
N PHE A 131 -7.86 5.77 -3.79
CA PHE A 131 -9.08 6.29 -3.20
C PHE A 131 -9.06 7.81 -3.32
N VAL A 132 -10.16 8.38 -3.82
CA VAL A 132 -10.38 9.83 -3.91
C VAL A 132 -11.47 10.30 -2.94
N SER A 133 -11.94 9.38 -2.12
CA SER A 133 -12.85 9.57 -0.98
C SER A 133 -12.66 8.44 0.01
N GLY A 134 -13.37 8.44 1.15
CA GLY A 134 -13.33 7.32 2.11
C GLY A 134 -14.01 6.04 1.61
N GLU A 135 -14.66 6.07 0.45
CA GLU A 135 -15.38 4.92 -0.13
C GLU A 135 -15.10 4.79 -1.63
N MET A 136 -15.06 3.56 -2.11
CA MET A 136 -14.95 3.20 -3.51
C MET A 136 -15.76 1.92 -3.75
N THR A 137 -16.80 1.98 -4.56
CA THR A 137 -17.74 0.85 -4.76
C THR A 137 -17.42 -0.04 -5.96
N SER A 138 -16.39 0.29 -6.72
CA SER A 138 -15.91 -0.49 -7.88
C SER A 138 -14.42 -0.29 -8.08
N VAL A 139 -13.75 -1.25 -8.72
CA VAL A 139 -12.31 -1.16 -9.05
C VAL A 139 -12.12 -0.92 -10.55
N PRO A 140 -11.20 -0.02 -10.95
CA PRO A 140 -10.96 0.24 -12.38
C PRO A 140 -10.29 -0.94 -13.11
N LEU A 141 -9.73 -1.90 -12.38
CA LEU A 141 -9.15 -3.14 -12.93
C LEU A 141 -10.17 -3.98 -13.70
N ALA A 142 -11.47 -3.90 -13.35
CA ALA A 142 -12.53 -4.73 -13.91
C ALA A 142 -12.76 -4.50 -15.44
N SER A 143 -12.37 -3.34 -15.95
CA SER A 143 -12.54 -2.96 -17.37
C SER A 143 -11.24 -2.84 -18.15
N ALA A 144 -10.14 -3.39 -17.63
CA ALA A 144 -8.81 -3.24 -18.20
C ALA A 144 -8.01 -4.56 -18.18
N SER A 145 -6.86 -4.54 -18.82
CA SER A 145 -5.88 -5.62 -18.80
C SER A 145 -4.47 -5.04 -18.92
N VAL A 146 -3.45 -5.85 -18.64
CA VAL A 146 -2.05 -5.45 -18.85
C VAL A 146 -1.79 -5.09 -20.31
N ALA A 147 -0.99 -4.04 -20.51
CA ALA A 147 -0.68 -3.54 -21.86
C ALA A 147 0.36 -4.41 -22.58
N ASP A 148 1.36 -4.91 -21.85
CA ASP A 148 2.44 -5.73 -22.39
C ASP A 148 2.72 -6.95 -21.50
N ARG A 149 2.39 -8.12 -22.00
CA ARG A 149 2.63 -9.40 -21.31
C ARG A 149 4.11 -9.86 -21.35
N GLY A 150 4.97 -9.19 -22.09
CA GLY A 150 6.41 -9.42 -22.12
C GLY A 150 7.16 -8.77 -20.97
N ARG A 151 6.47 -7.96 -20.17
CA ARG A 151 6.99 -7.29 -18.99
C ARG A 151 6.48 -7.94 -17.71
N ILE A 152 7.14 -7.66 -16.60
CA ILE A 152 6.62 -7.99 -15.27
C ILE A 152 5.52 -6.99 -14.95
N ASN A 153 4.31 -7.49 -14.70
CA ASN A 153 3.13 -6.68 -14.45
C ASN A 153 2.66 -6.83 -13.00
N LEU A 154 2.77 -5.76 -12.24
CA LEU A 154 2.39 -5.71 -10.83
C LEU A 154 1.12 -4.88 -10.65
N ILE A 155 0.28 -5.26 -9.70
CA ILE A 155 -0.79 -4.42 -9.17
C ILE A 155 -0.38 -3.94 -7.79
N CYS A 156 -0.53 -2.64 -7.53
CA CYS A 156 -0.44 -2.04 -6.20
C CYS A 156 -1.78 -1.37 -5.90
N ALA A 157 -2.57 -1.95 -5.01
CA ALA A 157 -3.93 -1.50 -4.77
C ALA A 157 -4.40 -1.69 -3.34
N HIS A 158 -5.24 -0.76 -2.88
CA HIS A 158 -6.03 -0.92 -1.67
C HIS A 158 -7.42 -1.41 -2.09
N ALA A 159 -7.80 -2.64 -1.68
CA ALA A 159 -9.01 -3.30 -2.17
C ALA A 159 -9.50 -4.39 -1.22
N ASP A 160 -10.81 -4.63 -1.22
CA ASP A 160 -11.45 -5.67 -0.40
C ASP A 160 -11.86 -6.86 -1.26
N MET A 161 -11.24 -8.03 -1.03
CA MET A 161 -11.64 -9.30 -1.66
C MET A 161 -12.59 -10.13 -0.78
N THR A 162 -12.99 -9.64 0.39
CA THR A 162 -13.82 -10.42 1.33
C THR A 162 -15.30 -10.30 1.06
N SER A 163 -15.74 -9.19 0.46
CA SER A 163 -17.15 -8.94 0.18
C SER A 163 -17.35 -8.23 -1.16
N PRO A 164 -18.21 -8.76 -2.04
CA PRO A 164 -18.58 -8.07 -3.28
C PRO A 164 -19.45 -6.83 -3.05
N LEU A 165 -19.97 -6.64 -1.84
CA LEU A 165 -20.76 -5.47 -1.44
C LEU A 165 -19.95 -4.48 -0.61
N SER A 166 -18.65 -4.64 -0.54
CA SER A 166 -17.77 -3.73 0.18
C SER A 166 -17.80 -2.34 -0.43
N HIS A 167 -17.66 -1.32 0.42
CA HIS A 167 -17.44 0.07 0.01
C HIS A 167 -15.94 0.43 -0.07
N SER A 168 -15.08 -0.57 0.06
CA SER A 168 -13.62 -0.41 0.04
C SER A 168 -13.01 -1.10 -1.18
N ALA A 169 -13.42 -0.67 -2.38
CA ALA A 169 -12.94 -1.17 -3.66
C ALA A 169 -13.08 -2.70 -3.78
N PRO A 170 -14.32 -3.24 -3.89
CA PRO A 170 -14.57 -4.67 -3.97
C PRO A 170 -13.86 -5.29 -5.17
N LEU A 171 -12.98 -6.25 -4.92
CA LEU A 171 -12.14 -6.91 -5.92
C LEU A 171 -12.40 -8.42 -5.91
N SER A 172 -12.66 -9.01 -7.07
CA SER A 172 -12.84 -10.45 -7.20
C SER A 172 -11.62 -11.14 -7.82
N LYS A 173 -11.51 -12.46 -7.59
CA LYS A 173 -10.49 -13.29 -8.26
C LYS A 173 -10.62 -13.27 -9.77
N ASP A 174 -11.85 -13.21 -10.29
CA ASP A 174 -12.09 -13.18 -11.74
C ASP A 174 -11.55 -11.89 -12.37
N VAL A 175 -11.65 -10.75 -11.67
CA VAL A 175 -11.06 -9.49 -12.12
C VAL A 175 -9.54 -9.59 -12.16
N LEU A 176 -8.88 -10.13 -11.13
CA LEU A 176 -7.43 -10.34 -11.14
C LEU A 176 -7.00 -11.28 -12.25
N ALA A 177 -7.69 -12.40 -12.43
CA ALA A 177 -7.39 -13.37 -13.48
C ALA A 177 -7.52 -12.78 -14.88
N SER A 178 -8.56 -11.98 -15.13
CA SER A 178 -8.80 -11.35 -16.44
C SER A 178 -7.84 -10.18 -16.71
N PHE A 179 -7.40 -9.47 -15.69
CA PHE A 179 -6.44 -8.38 -15.83
C PHE A 179 -5.09 -8.86 -16.35
N GLY A 180 -4.62 -10.02 -15.86
CA GLY A 180 -3.43 -10.71 -16.36
C GLY A 180 -2.10 -10.18 -15.83
N ALA A 181 -2.07 -9.60 -14.62
CA ALA A 181 -0.83 -9.28 -13.91
C ALA A 181 -0.13 -10.55 -13.39
N ASP A 182 1.16 -10.43 -13.08
CA ASP A 182 1.94 -11.50 -12.46
C ASP A 182 1.73 -11.55 -10.94
N TYR A 183 1.66 -10.38 -10.32
CA TYR A 183 1.44 -10.26 -8.88
C TYR A 183 0.54 -9.07 -8.52
N ALA A 184 -0.39 -9.30 -7.59
CA ALA A 184 -1.22 -8.25 -7.00
C ALA A 184 -0.86 -8.06 -5.52
N ALA A 185 -0.21 -6.95 -5.24
CA ALA A 185 0.02 -6.44 -3.89
C ALA A 185 -1.24 -5.71 -3.42
N LEU A 186 -1.87 -6.21 -2.34
CA LEU A 186 -3.15 -5.72 -1.83
C LEU A 186 -3.02 -5.24 -0.39
N GLY A 187 -3.67 -4.12 -0.06
CA GLY A 187 -3.90 -3.62 1.29
C GLY A 187 -5.40 -3.60 1.63
N HIS A 188 -5.77 -3.19 2.82
CA HIS A 188 -7.08 -3.13 3.44
C HIS A 188 -7.31 -4.21 4.49
N ILE A 189 -6.84 -5.42 4.29
CA ILE A 189 -7.04 -6.52 5.24
C ILE A 189 -5.82 -6.59 6.17
N HIS A 190 -6.02 -6.22 7.44
CA HIS A 190 -4.95 -6.11 8.44
C HIS A 190 -4.43 -7.46 8.96
N ASN A 191 -5.18 -8.54 8.72
CA ASN A 191 -4.76 -9.89 9.07
C ASN A 191 -4.44 -10.67 7.80
N ALA A 192 -3.15 -10.86 7.51
CA ALA A 192 -2.66 -11.44 6.27
C ALA A 192 -2.74 -12.97 6.20
N ASP A 193 -2.88 -13.67 7.34
CA ASP A 193 -2.60 -15.10 7.48
C ASP A 193 -3.36 -16.02 6.51
N ASN A 194 -4.53 -15.61 6.02
CA ASN A 194 -5.36 -16.42 5.12
C ASN A 194 -5.67 -15.77 3.76
N TYR A 195 -5.08 -14.60 3.48
CA TYR A 195 -5.44 -13.80 2.31
C TYR A 195 -4.31 -13.71 1.28
N ARG A 196 -3.87 -14.89 0.83
CA ARG A 196 -2.94 -15.04 -0.30
C ARG A 196 -3.38 -16.20 -1.18
N GLY A 197 -3.03 -16.17 -2.45
CA GLY A 197 -3.41 -17.24 -3.37
C GLY A 197 -3.14 -16.88 -4.82
N GLU A 198 -3.84 -17.56 -5.69
CA GLU A 198 -3.77 -17.39 -7.13
C GLU A 198 -5.14 -17.08 -7.71
N ALA A 199 -5.14 -16.26 -8.76
CA ALA A 199 -6.28 -15.91 -9.58
C ALA A 199 -5.86 -16.01 -11.06
N GLY A 200 -6.13 -17.14 -11.70
CA GLY A 200 -5.52 -17.48 -12.98
C GLY A 200 -4.01 -17.59 -12.88
N SER A 201 -3.27 -16.79 -13.66
CA SER A 201 -1.80 -16.69 -13.59
C SER A 201 -1.31 -15.63 -12.58
N CYS A 202 -2.22 -14.85 -12.00
CA CYS A 202 -1.86 -13.79 -11.06
C CYS A 202 -1.76 -14.34 -9.64
N SER A 203 -0.58 -14.27 -9.03
CA SER A 203 -0.43 -14.48 -7.59
C SER A 203 -0.87 -13.21 -6.85
N TYR A 204 -1.54 -13.33 -5.70
CA TYR A 204 -1.92 -12.18 -4.89
C TYR A 204 -1.68 -12.42 -3.40
N ALA A 205 -1.44 -11.34 -2.67
CA ALA A 205 -1.36 -11.37 -1.21
C ALA A 205 -1.82 -10.05 -0.60
N TYR A 206 -2.33 -10.12 0.63
CA TYR A 206 -2.41 -8.98 1.54
C TYR A 206 -1.18 -8.99 2.45
N CYS A 207 -0.57 -7.83 2.65
CA CYS A 207 0.58 -7.71 3.55
C CYS A 207 0.17 -7.72 5.03
N GLY A 208 -1.10 -7.46 5.33
CA GLY A 208 -1.54 -7.14 6.69
C GLY A 208 -1.04 -5.77 7.15
N CYS A 209 -1.18 -5.48 8.43
CA CYS A 209 -0.64 -4.27 9.02
C CYS A 209 0.80 -4.46 9.53
N LEU A 210 1.57 -3.38 9.54
CA LEU A 210 2.98 -3.41 9.99
C LEU A 210 3.10 -3.62 11.50
N VAL A 211 2.16 -3.07 12.27
CA VAL A 211 2.05 -3.23 13.74
C VAL A 211 0.58 -3.35 14.09
N GLY A 212 0.20 -4.34 14.88
CA GLY A 212 -1.19 -4.48 15.36
C GLY A 212 -1.60 -3.28 16.22
N ARG A 213 -2.79 -2.71 15.94
CA ARG A 213 -3.33 -1.51 16.61
C ARG A 213 -4.42 -1.85 17.61
N SER A 214 -5.03 -3.04 17.49
CA SER A 214 -6.09 -3.55 18.35
C SER A 214 -5.86 -5.01 18.71
N PHE A 215 -6.65 -5.53 19.67
CA PHE A 215 -6.61 -6.95 20.06
C PHE A 215 -7.14 -7.89 18.98
N ASP A 216 -7.84 -7.37 17.97
CA ASP A 216 -8.33 -8.16 16.83
C ASP A 216 -7.24 -8.36 15.76
N GLU A 217 -6.16 -7.58 15.84
CA GLU A 217 -5.02 -7.65 14.93
C GLU A 217 -3.87 -8.48 15.53
N CYS A 218 -4.19 -9.70 16.00
CA CYS A 218 -3.20 -10.65 16.53
C CYS A 218 -2.40 -11.34 15.40
N GLY A 219 -1.36 -12.10 15.78
CA GLY A 219 -0.50 -12.85 14.88
C GLY A 219 0.72 -12.06 14.40
N ASP A 220 1.47 -12.64 13.45
CA ASP A 220 2.68 -12.04 12.90
C ASP A 220 2.33 -10.76 12.11
N LYS A 221 3.14 -9.73 12.30
CA LYS A 221 3.01 -8.43 11.65
C LYS A 221 4.28 -8.09 10.90
N GLY A 222 4.14 -7.35 9.79
CA GLY A 222 5.31 -6.98 9.00
C GLY A 222 4.98 -6.59 7.58
N ALA A 223 5.89 -6.91 6.67
CA ALA A 223 5.78 -6.72 5.24
C ALA A 223 6.17 -8.01 4.50
N LEU A 224 5.78 -8.13 3.25
CA LEU A 224 6.13 -9.28 2.40
C LEU A 224 7.31 -8.93 1.51
N VAL A 225 8.20 -9.89 1.30
CA VAL A 225 9.21 -9.84 0.24
C VAL A 225 8.86 -10.89 -0.79
N VAL A 226 8.69 -10.46 -2.02
CA VAL A 226 8.21 -11.26 -3.15
C VAL A 226 9.24 -11.25 -4.27
#